data_2721fa314d34fe81b61e6a1783ff81ce
#
_entry.id   2721fa314d34fe81b61e6a1783ff81ce
#
_cell.length_a   1.000
_cell.length_b   1.000
_cell.length_c   1.000
_cell.angle_alpha   90.00
_cell.angle_beta   90.00
_cell.angle_gamma   90.00
#
_symmetry.space_group_name_H-M   'P 1'
#
loop_
_entity.id
_entity.type
_entity.pdbx_description
1 polymer ?
#
loop_
_entity_poly.entity_id
_entity_poly.type
_entity_poly.pdbx_seq_one_letter_code
_entity_poly.pdbx_strand_id
1 'polypeptide(L)'
;ISVGQKSLSHRVVLAPMTRARACPATLGPTKDTIIYYEQRASDGGLLISEAIHISPEATPSWTIYSAVREKGGQVPGIWTVDQTIAWREVTDAVHTKGGVISCQLLHTGRVAQPGIEEHPIVRQTTAPLPPVSSSATPLEQSDEPGDYNWDQIAKLPRALETAELSRVVQDYCLAARNAHKAGFDYIEIHAAHGYLIEQFMCDGVNKREDHYGGSKENRCRLLFEIIEALIAELGPDRVAVRLSPTTINPTTGKLYQMYFGVTSSDAEDLWDYAIQKLNTYPLAYLLLTEPRVGALSVLPLDDPSIHQPLRNARFRT
;
A
#
# COMPACT_ATOMS: atom_id res chain seq x y z
N ILE A 1 -7.10 24.50 1.22
CA ILE A 1 -7.08 23.42 2.23
C ILE A 1 -5.62 23.09 2.52
N SER A 2 -5.25 23.03 3.79
CA SER A 2 -3.90 22.62 4.18
C SER A 2 -3.83 21.10 4.30
N VAL A 3 -2.81 20.52 3.67
CA VAL A 3 -2.45 19.12 3.80
C VAL A 3 -0.96 19.07 4.14
N GLY A 4 -0.62 18.63 5.33
CA GLY A 4 0.75 18.74 5.82
C GLY A 4 1.29 20.16 5.66
N GLN A 5 2.41 20.30 4.95
CA GLN A 5 3.08 21.60 4.73
C GLN A 5 2.60 22.36 3.47
N LYS A 6 1.68 21.80 2.70
CA LYS A 6 1.19 22.40 1.44
C LYS A 6 -0.24 22.92 1.57
N SER A 7 -0.52 23.96 0.82
CA SER A 7 -1.88 24.47 0.62
C SER A 7 -2.41 23.99 -0.72
N LEU A 8 -3.53 23.26 -0.71
CA LEU A 8 -4.18 22.77 -1.92
C LEU A 8 -5.26 23.76 -2.38
N SER A 9 -5.42 23.92 -3.69
CA SER A 9 -6.42 24.81 -4.30
C SER A 9 -7.82 24.18 -4.34
N HIS A 10 -7.92 22.85 -4.32
CA HIS A 10 -9.19 22.12 -4.37
C HIS A 10 -9.13 20.78 -3.60
N ARG A 11 -10.30 20.15 -3.41
CA ARG A 11 -10.45 18.87 -2.66
C ARG A 11 -10.42 17.62 -3.54
N VAL A 12 -10.30 17.79 -4.85
CA VAL A 12 -10.21 16.64 -5.77
C VAL A 12 -8.79 16.14 -5.76
N VAL A 13 -8.61 14.84 -5.44
CA VAL A 13 -7.32 14.18 -5.37
C VAL A 13 -7.29 13.05 -6.40
N LEU A 14 -6.20 12.94 -7.17
CA LEU A 14 -5.99 11.75 -7.98
C LEU A 14 -5.68 10.57 -7.05
N ALA A 15 -6.60 9.61 -6.98
CA ALA A 15 -6.44 8.41 -6.17
C ALA A 15 -5.30 7.52 -6.70
N PRO A 16 -4.63 6.75 -5.82
CA PRO A 16 -3.59 5.81 -6.23
C PRO A 16 -4.18 4.67 -7.06
N MET A 17 -3.69 4.53 -8.29
CA MET A 17 -4.16 3.53 -9.25
C MET A 17 -2.98 2.87 -9.94
N THR A 18 -2.77 1.58 -9.72
CA THR A 18 -1.73 0.79 -10.41
C THR A 18 -1.91 0.88 -11.92
N ARG A 19 -0.86 1.36 -12.62
CA ARG A 19 -0.86 1.53 -14.07
C ARG A 19 -0.24 0.36 -14.81
N ALA A 20 0.67 -0.35 -14.12
CA ALA A 20 1.40 -1.47 -14.67
C ALA A 20 2.13 -1.12 -15.99
N ARG A 21 2.79 0.03 -16.03
CA ARG A 21 3.51 0.58 -17.19
C ARG A 21 4.98 0.87 -16.88
N ALA A 22 5.52 0.29 -15.80
CA ALA A 22 6.94 0.41 -15.50
C ALA A 22 7.80 -0.24 -16.58
N CYS A 23 9.01 0.26 -16.74
CA CYS A 23 10.00 -0.30 -17.66
C CYS A 23 10.33 -1.76 -17.26
N PRO A 24 10.20 -2.74 -18.17
CA PRO A 24 10.49 -4.13 -17.84
C PRO A 24 11.96 -4.37 -17.42
N ALA A 25 12.90 -3.55 -17.88
CA ALA A 25 14.31 -3.73 -17.55
C ALA A 25 14.71 -3.14 -16.18
N THR A 26 14.11 -2.01 -15.79
CA THR A 26 14.52 -1.24 -14.60
C THR A 26 13.49 -1.23 -13.50
N LEU A 27 12.24 -1.62 -13.77
CA LEU A 27 11.08 -1.42 -12.90
C LEU A 27 10.91 0.06 -12.44
N GLY A 28 11.40 0.99 -13.24
CA GLY A 28 11.20 2.42 -13.07
C GLY A 28 10.04 2.93 -13.94
N PRO A 29 9.55 4.16 -13.70
CA PRO A 29 8.57 4.81 -14.55
C PRO A 29 9.11 5.01 -15.98
N THR A 30 8.19 5.09 -16.94
CA THR A 30 8.46 5.31 -18.35
C THR A 30 8.02 6.70 -18.80
N LYS A 31 8.29 7.07 -20.03
CA LYS A 31 7.78 8.31 -20.63
C LYS A 31 6.25 8.40 -20.59
N ASP A 32 5.57 7.27 -20.77
CA ASP A 32 4.10 7.23 -20.65
C ASP A 32 3.63 7.54 -19.22
N THR A 33 4.40 7.13 -18.22
CA THR A 33 4.14 7.45 -16.82
C THR A 33 4.27 8.95 -16.57
N ILE A 34 5.30 9.61 -17.11
CA ILE A 34 5.48 11.06 -17.01
C ILE A 34 4.27 11.78 -17.60
N ILE A 35 3.89 11.44 -18.84
CA ILE A 35 2.74 12.02 -19.55
C ILE A 35 1.44 11.80 -18.74
N TYR A 36 1.26 10.60 -18.19
CA TYR A 36 0.07 10.25 -17.40
C TYR A 36 -0.12 11.17 -16.20
N TYR A 37 0.92 11.40 -15.41
CA TYR A 37 0.84 12.26 -14.22
C TYR A 37 0.80 13.73 -14.59
N GLU A 38 1.57 14.18 -15.60
CA GLU A 38 1.52 15.55 -16.11
C GLU A 38 0.12 15.96 -16.58
N GLN A 39 -0.57 15.07 -17.32
CA GLN A 39 -1.95 15.35 -17.81
C GLN A 39 -2.97 15.51 -16.68
N ARG A 40 -2.70 14.99 -15.48
CA ARG A 40 -3.60 14.99 -14.32
C ARG A 40 -3.20 16.01 -13.27
N ALA A 41 -2.03 16.61 -13.44
CA ALA A 41 -1.56 17.65 -12.58
C ALA A 41 -2.31 18.97 -12.85
N SER A 42 -2.65 19.67 -11.78
CA SER A 42 -3.23 21.01 -11.80
C SER A 42 -2.61 21.83 -10.68
N ASP A 43 -2.62 23.16 -10.83
CA ASP A 43 -2.07 24.06 -9.82
C ASP A 43 -2.75 23.84 -8.45
N GLY A 44 -1.94 23.50 -7.44
CA GLY A 44 -2.40 23.15 -6.09
C GLY A 44 -3.24 21.88 -6.00
N GLY A 45 -3.26 21.02 -7.02
CA GLY A 45 -3.93 19.71 -6.99
C GLY A 45 -3.03 18.63 -6.42
N LEU A 46 -3.56 17.74 -5.56
CA LEU A 46 -2.84 16.59 -5.01
C LEU A 46 -3.03 15.34 -5.89
N LEU A 47 -1.91 14.73 -6.24
CA LEU A 47 -1.86 13.43 -6.90
C LEU A 47 -1.22 12.39 -5.95
N ILE A 48 -1.83 11.21 -5.83
CA ILE A 48 -1.19 10.06 -5.17
C ILE A 48 -0.73 9.11 -6.27
N SER A 49 0.54 8.70 -6.22
CA SER A 49 1.10 7.81 -7.23
C SER A 49 0.43 6.44 -7.20
N GLU A 50 0.58 5.68 -8.28
CA GLU A 50 0.40 4.22 -8.20
C GLU A 50 1.27 3.63 -7.10
N ALA A 51 0.90 2.43 -6.60
CA ALA A 51 1.69 1.75 -5.60
C ALA A 51 3.11 1.47 -6.11
N ILE A 52 4.11 1.91 -5.34
CA ILE A 52 5.53 1.82 -5.64
C ILE A 52 6.17 0.88 -4.62
N HIS A 53 6.84 -0.16 -5.12
CA HIS A 53 7.41 -1.19 -4.27
C HIS A 53 8.71 -0.73 -3.61
N ILE A 54 8.85 -1.06 -2.32
CA ILE A 54 9.98 -0.61 -1.48
C ILE A 54 11.24 -1.44 -1.66
N SER A 55 11.11 -2.69 -2.14
CA SER A 55 12.23 -3.63 -2.27
C SER A 55 11.88 -4.74 -3.29
N PRO A 56 12.87 -5.54 -3.72
CA PRO A 56 12.62 -6.73 -4.52
C PRO A 56 11.63 -7.72 -3.88
N GLU A 57 11.75 -7.96 -2.56
CA GLU A 57 10.85 -8.85 -1.80
C GLU A 57 9.41 -8.32 -1.77
N ALA A 58 9.26 -6.99 -1.80
CA ALA A 58 7.97 -6.34 -1.77
C ALA A 58 7.20 -6.44 -3.09
N THR A 59 7.86 -6.83 -4.18
CA THR A 59 7.32 -6.75 -5.53
C THR A 59 6.52 -7.99 -5.86
N PRO A 60 5.27 -7.89 -6.35
CA PRO A 60 4.51 -9.03 -6.80
C PRO A 60 5.10 -9.56 -8.11
N SER A 61 5.11 -10.85 -8.31
CA SER A 61 5.12 -11.34 -9.68
C SER A 61 3.74 -11.10 -10.29
N TRP A 62 3.71 -10.68 -11.54
CA TRP A 62 2.53 -10.15 -12.25
C TRP A 62 1.49 -11.18 -12.65
N THR A 63 1.51 -12.35 -12.05
CA THR A 63 0.54 -13.40 -12.33
C THR A 63 -0.84 -13.17 -11.72
N ILE A 64 -0.98 -12.16 -10.82
CA ILE A 64 -2.28 -11.84 -10.22
C ILE A 64 -3.27 -11.30 -11.27
N TYR A 65 -2.77 -10.55 -12.25
CA TYR A 65 -3.58 -10.02 -13.35
C TYR A 65 -3.10 -10.63 -14.66
N SER A 66 -3.68 -11.75 -15.08
CA SER A 66 -3.29 -12.45 -16.32
C SER A 66 -3.30 -11.52 -17.53
N ALA A 67 -4.31 -10.67 -17.66
CA ALA A 67 -4.43 -9.70 -18.75
C ALA A 67 -3.32 -8.63 -18.75
N VAL A 68 -2.73 -8.31 -17.60
CA VAL A 68 -1.60 -7.38 -17.50
C VAL A 68 -0.29 -8.07 -17.85
N ARG A 69 -0.12 -9.32 -17.41
CA ARG A 69 1.04 -10.17 -17.72
C ARG A 69 1.18 -10.43 -19.22
N GLU A 70 0.09 -10.80 -19.89
CA GLU A 70 0.06 -11.06 -21.34
C GLU A 70 0.54 -9.87 -22.16
N LYS A 71 0.37 -8.64 -21.62
CA LYS A 71 0.82 -7.38 -22.21
C LYS A 71 2.19 -6.92 -21.72
N GLY A 72 2.92 -7.74 -20.94
CA GLY A 72 4.25 -7.38 -20.42
C GLY A 72 4.24 -6.26 -19.37
N GLY A 73 3.09 -6.00 -18.72
CA GLY A 73 2.96 -4.95 -17.71
C GLY A 73 3.82 -5.19 -16.48
N GLN A 74 4.43 -4.14 -15.95
CA GLN A 74 5.28 -4.16 -14.75
C GLN A 74 4.88 -3.05 -13.78
N VAL A 75 5.11 -3.27 -12.46
CA VAL A 75 4.96 -2.24 -11.43
C VAL A 75 6.27 -1.56 -11.11
N PRO A 76 6.20 -0.29 -10.76
CA PRO A 76 7.40 0.44 -10.42
C PRO A 76 7.88 0.13 -8.99
N GLY A 77 9.21 0.23 -8.85
CA GLY A 77 9.89 0.28 -7.57
C GLY A 77 10.62 1.60 -7.35
N ILE A 78 11.20 1.76 -6.14
CA ILE A 78 11.97 2.96 -5.77
C ILE A 78 13.17 2.63 -4.85
N TRP A 79 13.70 1.42 -4.96
CA TRP A 79 14.83 0.97 -4.13
C TRP A 79 16.20 1.16 -4.80
N THR A 80 16.25 1.51 -6.11
CA THR A 80 17.50 1.77 -6.84
C THR A 80 17.69 3.25 -7.17
N VAL A 81 18.93 3.62 -7.49
CA VAL A 81 19.27 4.98 -7.95
C VAL A 81 18.59 5.29 -9.29
N ASP A 82 18.61 4.34 -10.24
CA ASP A 82 18.01 4.54 -11.56
C ASP A 82 16.49 4.75 -11.46
N GLN A 83 15.81 4.00 -10.60
CA GLN A 83 14.38 4.21 -10.30
C GLN A 83 14.12 5.59 -9.71
N THR A 84 14.98 6.04 -8.79
CA THR A 84 14.90 7.37 -8.18
C THR A 84 15.03 8.49 -9.21
N ILE A 85 15.99 8.36 -10.13
CA ILE A 85 16.20 9.32 -11.22
C ILE A 85 14.97 9.36 -12.13
N ALA A 86 14.45 8.20 -12.52
CA ALA A 86 13.27 8.13 -13.38
C ALA A 86 12.01 8.70 -12.71
N TRP A 87 11.82 8.51 -11.39
CA TRP A 87 10.73 9.13 -10.65
C TRP A 87 10.86 10.64 -10.53
N ARG A 88 12.09 11.19 -10.53
CA ARG A 88 12.31 12.64 -10.55
C ARG A 88 11.71 13.28 -11.80
N GLU A 89 11.83 12.66 -12.95
CA GLU A 89 11.22 13.18 -14.18
C GLU A 89 9.69 13.29 -14.05
N VAL A 90 9.07 12.36 -13.34
CA VAL A 90 7.61 12.38 -13.07
C VAL A 90 7.25 13.53 -12.13
N THR A 91 7.96 13.66 -11.01
CA THR A 91 7.68 14.72 -10.02
C THR A 91 7.94 16.11 -10.59
N ASP A 92 9.01 16.30 -11.36
CA ASP A 92 9.32 17.55 -12.03
C ASP A 92 8.21 17.96 -13.02
N ALA A 93 7.66 17.01 -13.78
CA ALA A 93 6.53 17.26 -14.69
C ALA A 93 5.26 17.69 -13.93
N VAL A 94 4.96 17.06 -12.79
CA VAL A 94 3.83 17.44 -11.93
C VAL A 94 4.05 18.81 -11.32
N HIS A 95 5.23 19.10 -10.78
CA HIS A 95 5.57 20.38 -10.18
C HIS A 95 5.56 21.52 -11.19
N THR A 96 5.97 21.26 -12.45
CA THR A 96 5.88 22.27 -13.55
C THR A 96 4.44 22.73 -13.78
N LYS A 97 3.44 21.92 -13.46
CA LYS A 97 2.01 22.28 -13.50
C LYS A 97 1.49 22.87 -12.16
N GLY A 98 2.36 23.10 -11.18
CA GLY A 98 1.97 23.56 -9.84
C GLY A 98 1.32 22.47 -8.98
N GLY A 99 1.35 21.21 -9.40
CA GLY A 99 0.75 20.07 -8.67
C GLY A 99 1.59 19.64 -7.48
N VAL A 100 0.96 18.91 -6.57
CA VAL A 100 1.57 18.27 -5.39
C VAL A 100 1.46 16.77 -5.56
N ILE A 101 2.53 16.02 -5.28
CA ILE A 101 2.53 14.56 -5.50
C ILE A 101 3.00 13.76 -4.27
N SER A 102 2.22 12.73 -3.92
CA SER A 102 2.52 11.77 -2.85
C SER A 102 2.98 10.43 -3.44
N CYS A 103 4.06 9.87 -2.89
CA CYS A 103 4.54 8.53 -3.21
C CYS A 103 3.83 7.48 -2.36
N GLN A 104 3.07 6.57 -2.95
CA GLN A 104 2.47 5.46 -2.21
C GLN A 104 3.44 4.28 -2.16
N LEU A 105 4.03 4.01 -0.99
CA LEU A 105 4.95 2.89 -0.73
C LEU A 105 4.21 1.61 -0.37
N LEU A 106 4.57 0.51 -1.01
CA LEU A 106 3.90 -0.79 -0.86
C LEU A 106 4.89 -1.93 -0.65
N HIS A 107 4.49 -2.86 0.22
CA HIS A 107 5.00 -4.22 0.30
C HIS A 107 3.83 -5.21 0.20
N THR A 108 3.82 -6.05 -0.84
CA THR A 108 2.67 -6.93 -1.13
C THR A 108 2.51 -8.10 -0.14
N GLY A 109 3.57 -8.45 0.60
CA GLY A 109 3.50 -9.55 1.54
C GLY A 109 3.21 -10.89 0.85
N ARG A 110 2.29 -11.69 1.39
CA ARG A 110 1.93 -13.02 0.85
C ARG A 110 1.31 -12.98 -0.54
N VAL A 111 0.92 -11.81 -1.02
CA VAL A 111 0.42 -11.62 -2.38
C VAL A 111 1.57 -11.54 -3.41
N ALA A 112 2.81 -11.41 -2.96
CA ALA A 112 3.99 -11.59 -3.80
C ALA A 112 4.03 -13.01 -4.35
N GLN A 113 4.43 -13.16 -5.61
CA GLN A 113 4.46 -14.49 -6.25
C GLN A 113 5.87 -14.87 -6.67
N PRO A 114 6.17 -16.18 -6.71
CA PRO A 114 7.40 -16.69 -7.30
C PRO A 114 7.50 -16.30 -8.78
N GLY A 115 8.71 -16.03 -9.25
CA GLY A 115 8.99 -15.72 -10.65
C GLY A 115 9.61 -14.34 -10.87
N ILE A 116 9.48 -13.42 -9.93
CA ILE A 116 10.20 -12.15 -9.98
C ILE A 116 11.69 -12.35 -9.71
N GLU A 117 12.06 -13.40 -9.01
CA GLU A 117 13.45 -13.80 -8.80
C GLU A 117 14.22 -14.00 -10.11
N GLU A 118 13.53 -14.23 -11.24
CA GLU A 118 14.13 -14.27 -12.56
C GLU A 118 14.40 -12.89 -13.17
N HIS A 119 13.81 -11.83 -12.62
CA HIS A 119 14.01 -10.48 -13.11
C HIS A 119 15.45 -10.01 -12.84
N PRO A 120 16.19 -9.44 -13.81
CA PRO A 120 17.61 -9.07 -13.66
C PRO A 120 17.92 -8.18 -12.46
N ILE A 121 17.01 -7.26 -12.10
CA ILE A 121 17.18 -6.37 -10.93
C ILE A 121 16.99 -7.13 -9.61
N VAL A 122 16.15 -8.16 -9.61
CA VAL A 122 15.88 -8.98 -8.42
C VAL A 122 16.91 -10.08 -8.25
N ARG A 123 17.45 -10.64 -9.35
CA ARG A 123 18.57 -11.61 -9.34
C ARG A 123 19.85 -11.09 -8.67
N GLN A 124 19.96 -9.79 -8.45
CA GLN A 124 21.07 -9.23 -7.68
C GLN A 124 20.99 -9.61 -6.19
N THR A 125 19.86 -10.15 -5.75
CA THR A 125 19.73 -10.78 -4.44
C THR A 125 20.11 -12.27 -4.54
N THR A 126 20.93 -12.76 -3.62
CA THR A 126 21.63 -14.04 -3.69
C THR A 126 20.76 -15.29 -3.42
N ALA A 127 19.45 -15.15 -3.25
CA ALA A 127 18.51 -16.24 -3.01
C ALA A 127 17.13 -15.97 -3.59
N PRO A 128 16.35 -17.04 -3.94
CA PRO A 128 14.94 -16.88 -4.23
C PRO A 128 14.22 -16.22 -3.05
N LEU A 129 13.40 -15.22 -3.32
CA LEU A 129 12.63 -14.52 -2.30
C LEU A 129 11.21 -15.13 -2.27
N PRO A 130 10.93 -16.09 -1.35
CA PRO A 130 9.58 -16.60 -1.21
C PRO A 130 8.66 -15.48 -0.74
N PRO A 131 7.37 -15.53 -1.07
CA PRO A 131 6.40 -14.62 -0.48
C PRO A 131 6.51 -14.65 1.04
N VAL A 132 6.43 -13.47 1.66
CA VAL A 132 6.52 -13.33 3.11
C VAL A 132 5.23 -12.76 3.68
N SER A 133 4.94 -13.05 4.95
CA SER A 133 3.77 -12.55 5.65
C SER A 133 4.02 -12.46 7.15
N SER A 134 3.03 -11.99 7.91
CA SER A 134 3.06 -12.08 9.37
C SER A 134 3.13 -13.53 9.86
N SER A 135 2.50 -14.46 9.16
CA SER A 135 2.45 -15.88 9.46
C SER A 135 2.38 -16.71 8.18
N ALA A 136 2.71 -17.98 8.25
CA ALA A 136 2.60 -18.94 7.14
C ALA A 136 1.13 -19.32 6.86
N THR A 137 0.28 -18.32 6.70
CA THR A 137 -1.14 -18.49 6.39
C THR A 137 -1.34 -18.37 4.88
N PRO A 138 -1.81 -19.41 4.18
CA PRO A 138 -1.99 -19.37 2.73
C PRO A 138 -3.04 -18.35 2.33
N LEU A 139 -2.96 -17.91 1.07
CA LEU A 139 -4.08 -17.23 0.43
C LEU A 139 -5.18 -18.26 0.15
N GLU A 140 -6.37 -18.01 0.67
CA GLU A 140 -7.54 -18.79 0.32
C GLU A 140 -8.13 -18.26 -0.99
N GLN A 141 -8.60 -19.18 -1.82
CA GLN A 141 -9.33 -18.81 -3.03
C GLN A 141 -10.60 -18.08 -2.61
N SER A 142 -10.75 -16.84 -3.05
CA SER A 142 -11.97 -16.08 -2.81
C SER A 142 -12.92 -16.25 -3.98
N ASP A 143 -14.22 -16.22 -3.69
CA ASP A 143 -15.28 -16.16 -4.72
C ASP A 143 -15.36 -14.77 -5.40
N GLU A 144 -14.39 -13.88 -5.12
CA GLU A 144 -14.35 -12.57 -5.75
C GLU A 144 -14.12 -12.69 -7.26
N PRO A 145 -14.92 -12.01 -8.06
CA PRO A 145 -14.73 -11.99 -9.49
C PRO A 145 -13.41 -11.26 -9.80
N GLY A 146 -12.42 -11.99 -10.27
CA GLY A 146 -11.13 -11.49 -10.72
C GLY A 146 -10.44 -12.57 -11.51
N ASP A 147 -9.68 -12.17 -12.51
CA ASP A 147 -8.89 -13.07 -13.32
C ASP A 147 -7.57 -13.42 -12.59
N TYR A 148 -7.72 -14.05 -11.41
CA TYR A 148 -6.59 -14.46 -10.57
C TYR A 148 -6.17 -15.87 -10.93
N ASN A 149 -4.88 -16.07 -11.20
CA ASN A 149 -4.32 -17.42 -11.32
C ASN A 149 -4.03 -17.99 -9.91
N TRP A 150 -5.07 -18.53 -9.27
CA TRP A 150 -5.01 -19.06 -7.91
C TRP A 150 -3.98 -20.19 -7.73
N ASP A 151 -3.74 -21.02 -8.75
CA ASP A 151 -2.75 -22.09 -8.69
C ASP A 151 -1.32 -21.55 -8.53
N GLN A 152 -1.07 -20.33 -8.98
CA GLN A 152 0.21 -19.65 -8.81
C GLN A 152 0.27 -18.79 -7.53
N ILE A 153 -0.88 -18.30 -7.05
CA ILE A 153 -0.97 -17.45 -5.85
C ILE A 153 -0.95 -18.28 -4.56
N ALA A 154 -1.44 -19.52 -4.61
CA ALA A 154 -1.67 -20.37 -3.44
C ALA A 154 -0.39 -20.95 -2.80
N LYS A 155 0.81 -20.41 -3.07
CA LYS A 155 2.01 -20.86 -2.37
C LYS A 155 2.00 -20.37 -0.93
N LEU A 156 2.32 -21.30 0.00
CA LEU A 156 2.44 -20.96 1.40
C LEU A 156 3.52 -19.88 1.61
N PRO A 157 3.18 -18.71 2.14
CA PRO A 157 4.18 -17.71 2.44
C PRO A 157 5.06 -18.16 3.60
N ARG A 158 6.26 -17.63 3.66
CA ARG A 158 7.11 -17.75 4.85
C ARG A 158 6.71 -16.69 5.87
N ALA A 159 6.57 -17.07 7.14
CA ALA A 159 6.46 -16.08 8.21
C ALA A 159 7.77 -15.29 8.33
N LEU A 160 7.68 -13.97 8.41
CA LEU A 160 8.83 -13.13 8.75
C LEU A 160 9.28 -13.41 10.19
N GLU A 161 10.57 -13.68 10.37
CA GLU A 161 11.15 -13.79 11.69
C GLU A 161 11.11 -12.41 12.40
N THR A 162 10.99 -12.39 13.72
CA THR A 162 10.97 -11.14 14.49
C THR A 162 12.21 -10.27 14.22
N ALA A 163 13.37 -10.90 14.06
CA ALA A 163 14.62 -10.22 13.74
C ALA A 163 14.64 -9.58 12.34
N GLU A 164 13.80 -10.03 11.41
CA GLU A 164 13.72 -9.49 10.05
C GLU A 164 12.86 -8.21 9.97
N LEU A 165 12.00 -7.95 10.95
CA LEU A 165 11.06 -6.82 10.89
C LEU A 165 11.78 -5.48 10.89
N SER A 166 12.91 -5.37 11.58
CA SER A 166 13.76 -4.17 11.51
C SER A 166 14.29 -3.91 10.09
N ARG A 167 14.60 -4.96 9.32
CA ARG A 167 14.98 -4.83 7.90
C ARG A 167 13.81 -4.31 7.06
N VAL A 168 12.60 -4.82 7.29
CA VAL A 168 11.40 -4.31 6.59
C VAL A 168 11.20 -2.82 6.86
N VAL A 169 11.35 -2.37 8.11
CA VAL A 169 11.30 -0.94 8.45
C VAL A 169 12.40 -0.15 7.71
N GLN A 170 13.62 -0.69 7.63
CA GLN A 170 14.72 -0.06 6.89
C GLN A 170 14.46 0.01 5.38
N ASP A 171 13.81 -0.98 4.79
CA ASP A 171 13.40 -0.97 3.38
C ASP A 171 12.40 0.17 3.11
N TYR A 172 11.43 0.40 4.01
CA TYR A 172 10.55 1.58 3.95
C TYR A 172 11.33 2.89 4.08
N CYS A 173 12.30 2.97 4.99
CA CYS A 173 13.14 4.17 5.14
C CYS A 173 13.98 4.45 3.89
N LEU A 174 14.58 3.41 3.29
CA LEU A 174 15.35 3.56 2.05
C LEU A 174 14.46 4.06 0.91
N ALA A 175 13.30 3.44 0.73
CA ALA A 175 12.32 3.84 -0.29
C ALA A 175 11.83 5.28 -0.07
N ALA A 176 11.57 5.67 1.17
CA ALA A 176 11.14 7.01 1.54
C ALA A 176 12.22 8.06 1.25
N ARG A 177 13.51 7.79 1.59
CA ARG A 177 14.64 8.65 1.22
C ARG A 177 14.77 8.81 -0.29
N ASN A 178 14.62 7.74 -1.05
CA ASN A 178 14.69 7.77 -2.49
C ASN A 178 13.51 8.55 -3.08
N ALA A 179 12.30 8.38 -2.56
CA ALA A 179 11.13 9.14 -2.98
C ALA A 179 11.30 10.64 -2.66
N HIS A 180 11.81 10.99 -1.51
CA HIS A 180 12.14 12.38 -1.16
C HIS A 180 13.21 12.96 -2.11
N LYS A 181 14.27 12.19 -2.42
CA LYS A 181 15.28 12.58 -3.43
C LYS A 181 14.68 12.70 -4.82
N ALA A 182 13.71 11.88 -5.18
CA ALA A 182 12.96 11.99 -6.43
C ALA A 182 12.00 13.18 -6.48
N GLY A 183 11.83 13.93 -5.38
CA GLY A 183 11.01 15.15 -5.35
C GLY A 183 9.56 14.95 -4.92
N PHE A 184 9.16 13.79 -4.43
CA PHE A 184 7.82 13.62 -3.87
C PHE A 184 7.61 14.52 -2.65
N ASP A 185 6.44 15.16 -2.57
CA ASP A 185 6.08 16.05 -1.45
C ASP A 185 5.71 15.28 -0.20
N TYR A 186 5.03 14.13 -0.37
CA TYR A 186 4.58 13.25 0.71
C TYR A 186 4.93 11.79 0.43
N ILE A 187 4.96 11.01 1.51
CA ILE A 187 5.12 9.56 1.48
C ILE A 187 3.88 8.94 2.12
N GLU A 188 3.10 8.20 1.34
CA GLU A 188 1.94 7.47 1.83
C GLU A 188 2.32 6.00 2.06
N ILE A 189 2.10 5.52 3.28
CA ILE A 189 2.26 4.11 3.63
C ILE A 189 0.98 3.38 3.22
N HIS A 190 1.10 2.43 2.31
CA HIS A 190 -0.02 1.58 1.94
C HIS A 190 -0.20 0.46 2.98
N ALA A 191 -1.09 0.69 3.94
CA ALA A 191 -1.42 -0.23 5.02
C ALA A 191 -2.86 -0.79 4.85
N ALA A 192 -3.22 -1.13 3.60
CA ALA A 192 -4.59 -1.44 3.21
C ALA A 192 -4.63 -2.63 2.23
N HIS A 193 -5.83 -3.06 1.86
CA HIS A 193 -6.14 -3.95 0.74
C HIS A 193 -5.42 -5.32 0.80
N GLY A 194 -5.26 -5.90 1.99
CA GLY A 194 -4.74 -7.24 2.16
C GLY A 194 -3.23 -7.39 1.95
N TYR A 195 -2.47 -6.29 1.93
CA TYR A 195 -1.02 -6.33 1.79
C TYR A 195 -0.28 -6.46 3.13
N LEU A 196 1.05 -6.46 3.12
CA LEU A 196 1.88 -6.89 4.26
C LEU A 196 1.47 -6.27 5.60
N ILE A 197 1.31 -4.95 5.66
CA ILE A 197 1.00 -4.27 6.93
C ILE A 197 -0.37 -4.72 7.45
N GLU A 198 -1.39 -4.78 6.60
CA GLU A 198 -2.71 -5.28 6.99
C GLU A 198 -2.69 -6.78 7.33
N GLN A 199 -1.81 -7.58 6.69
CA GLN A 199 -1.57 -8.98 7.08
C GLN A 199 -1.02 -9.10 8.51
N PHE A 200 -0.28 -8.11 9.00
CA PHE A 200 0.13 -8.04 10.40
C PHE A 200 -1.01 -7.59 11.31
N MET A 201 -1.82 -6.62 10.89
CA MET A 201 -2.88 -6.04 11.71
C MET A 201 -4.03 -7.01 11.97
N CYS A 202 -4.37 -7.86 11.00
CA CYS A 202 -5.56 -8.70 11.03
C CYS A 202 -5.28 -10.11 11.56
N ASP A 203 -6.03 -10.55 12.57
CA ASP A 203 -5.87 -11.85 13.26
C ASP A 203 -6.24 -13.06 12.40
N GLY A 204 -7.02 -12.87 11.33
CA GLY A 204 -7.29 -13.91 10.33
C GLY A 204 -6.03 -14.41 9.64
N VAL A 205 -5.01 -13.55 9.50
CA VAL A 205 -3.71 -13.86 8.90
C VAL A 205 -2.61 -13.98 9.93
N ASN A 206 -2.55 -13.02 10.88
CA ASN A 206 -1.52 -12.96 11.90
C ASN A 206 -1.79 -13.97 13.03
N LYS A 207 -1.01 -15.05 13.04
CA LYS A 207 -1.04 -16.12 14.06
C LYS A 207 0.22 -16.10 14.95
N ARG A 208 0.91 -14.94 15.02
CA ARG A 208 2.13 -14.80 15.82
C ARG A 208 1.83 -14.82 17.31
N GLU A 209 2.79 -15.34 18.07
CA GLU A 209 2.76 -15.39 19.53
C GLU A 209 3.80 -14.45 20.17
N ASP A 210 4.59 -13.76 19.33
CA ASP A 210 5.54 -12.73 19.78
C ASP A 210 4.85 -11.36 19.95
N HIS A 211 5.64 -10.33 20.21
CA HIS A 211 5.14 -8.95 20.40
C HIS A 211 4.64 -8.24 19.13
N TYR A 212 4.52 -8.96 17.99
CA TYR A 212 3.83 -8.52 16.77
C TYR A 212 2.52 -9.31 16.54
N GLY A 213 2.07 -10.13 17.49
CA GLY A 213 0.86 -10.94 17.40
C GLY A 213 -0.01 -10.86 18.64
N GLY A 214 -1.16 -11.53 18.62
CA GLY A 214 -2.13 -11.54 19.72
C GLY A 214 -2.96 -10.27 19.80
N SER A 215 -2.66 -9.35 20.72
CA SER A 215 -3.46 -8.13 20.92
C SER A 215 -3.39 -7.19 19.72
N LYS A 216 -4.42 -6.35 19.53
CA LYS A 216 -4.46 -5.36 18.46
C LYS A 216 -3.29 -4.36 18.51
N GLU A 217 -2.81 -4.04 19.70
CA GLU A 217 -1.64 -3.17 19.92
C GLU A 217 -0.38 -3.80 19.33
N ASN A 218 -0.18 -5.08 19.58
CA ASN A 218 0.94 -5.85 19.03
C ASN A 218 0.82 -6.02 17.52
N ARG A 219 -0.36 -6.35 17.03
CA ARG A 219 -0.60 -6.54 15.59
C ARG A 219 -0.42 -5.24 14.78
N CYS A 220 -0.72 -4.08 15.36
CA CYS A 220 -0.47 -2.77 14.73
C CYS A 220 0.97 -2.27 14.91
N ARG A 221 1.81 -2.94 15.68
CA ARG A 221 3.17 -2.49 16.02
C ARG A 221 4.02 -2.17 14.80
N LEU A 222 4.05 -3.07 13.81
CA LEU A 222 4.84 -2.85 12.60
C LEU A 222 4.44 -1.58 11.85
N LEU A 223 3.14 -1.28 11.75
CA LEU A 223 2.64 -0.03 11.16
C LEU A 223 3.22 1.19 11.88
N PHE A 224 3.15 1.19 13.21
CA PHE A 224 3.60 2.35 13.98
C PHE A 224 5.12 2.51 13.97
N GLU A 225 5.89 1.42 14.01
CA GLU A 225 7.34 1.45 13.86
C GLU A 225 7.79 2.03 12.50
N ILE A 226 7.08 1.67 11.42
CA ILE A 226 7.32 2.27 10.10
C ILE A 226 7.00 3.76 10.13
N ILE A 227 5.85 4.17 10.68
CA ILE A 227 5.47 5.59 10.78
C ILE A 227 6.52 6.39 11.56
N GLU A 228 6.91 5.90 12.72
CA GLU A 228 7.89 6.56 13.60
C GLU A 228 9.25 6.70 12.90
N ALA A 229 9.71 5.65 12.22
CA ALA A 229 10.94 5.67 11.46
C ALA A 229 10.88 6.67 10.29
N LEU A 230 9.77 6.71 9.55
CA LEU A 230 9.60 7.65 8.44
C LEU A 230 9.48 9.10 8.92
N ILE A 231 8.80 9.37 10.04
CA ILE A 231 8.74 10.70 10.63
C ILE A 231 10.12 11.15 11.11
N ALA A 232 10.90 10.26 11.72
CA ALA A 232 12.29 10.55 12.12
C ALA A 232 13.18 10.86 10.92
N GLU A 233 12.96 10.22 9.78
CA GLU A 233 13.74 10.39 8.55
C GLU A 233 13.38 11.66 7.77
N LEU A 234 12.08 11.96 7.64
CA LEU A 234 11.56 12.99 6.73
C LEU A 234 11.04 14.25 7.43
N GLY A 235 10.85 14.16 8.73
CA GLY A 235 10.20 15.19 9.54
C GLY A 235 8.67 15.05 9.59
N PRO A 236 8.02 15.85 10.44
CA PRO A 236 6.56 15.86 10.59
C PRO A 236 5.86 16.35 9.32
N ASP A 237 4.57 16.04 9.20
CA ASP A 237 3.68 16.51 8.14
C ASP A 237 4.08 16.08 6.71
N ARG A 238 4.95 15.06 6.58
CA ARG A 238 5.36 14.49 5.29
C ARG A 238 4.93 13.05 5.11
N VAL A 239 4.52 12.39 6.19
CA VAL A 239 4.09 10.99 6.18
C VAL A 239 2.56 10.94 6.17
N ALA A 240 2.02 10.08 5.33
CA ALA A 240 0.60 9.78 5.25
C ALA A 240 0.37 8.28 5.34
N VAL A 241 -0.86 7.87 5.63
CA VAL A 241 -1.22 6.46 5.76
C VAL A 241 -2.49 6.18 4.99
N ARG A 242 -2.55 5.04 4.28
CA ARG A 242 -3.78 4.52 3.71
C ARG A 242 -4.23 3.28 4.45
N LEU A 243 -5.51 3.26 4.86
CA LEU A 243 -6.18 2.11 5.47
C LEU A 243 -7.41 1.70 4.66
N SER A 244 -7.81 0.45 4.79
CA SER A 244 -9.06 -0.10 4.24
C SER A 244 -9.87 -0.76 5.35
N PRO A 245 -10.50 0.00 6.26
CA PRO A 245 -11.28 -0.55 7.35
C PRO A 245 -12.35 -1.49 6.83
N THR A 246 -12.30 -2.76 7.27
CA THR A 246 -13.33 -3.75 6.98
C THR A 246 -14.42 -3.69 8.05
N THR A 247 -15.66 -3.89 7.65
CA THR A 247 -16.79 -3.94 8.56
C THR A 247 -17.66 -5.13 8.27
N ILE A 248 -18.47 -5.50 9.25
CA ILE A 248 -19.49 -6.53 9.08
C ILE A 248 -20.72 -5.91 8.43
N ASN A 249 -21.20 -6.50 7.35
CA ASN A 249 -22.49 -6.13 6.77
C ASN A 249 -23.61 -6.39 7.81
N PRO A 250 -24.31 -5.36 8.29
CA PRO A 250 -25.30 -5.52 9.36
C PRO A 250 -26.51 -6.37 8.92
N THR A 251 -26.76 -6.49 7.61
CA THR A 251 -27.88 -7.25 7.08
C THR A 251 -27.54 -8.72 6.86
N THR A 252 -26.32 -9.00 6.38
CA THR A 252 -25.91 -10.37 6.01
C THR A 252 -24.99 -11.02 7.02
N GLY A 253 -24.47 -10.28 7.98
CA GLY A 253 -23.43 -10.74 8.92
C GLY A 253 -22.08 -11.08 8.27
N LYS A 254 -21.92 -10.82 6.97
CA LYS A 254 -20.67 -11.08 6.26
C LYS A 254 -19.74 -9.88 6.35
N LEU A 255 -18.43 -10.14 6.39
CA LEU A 255 -17.42 -9.09 6.30
C LEU A 255 -17.49 -8.41 4.93
N TYR A 256 -17.54 -7.08 4.91
CA TYR A 256 -17.30 -6.30 3.71
C TYR A 256 -15.80 -6.21 3.46
N GLN A 257 -15.42 -6.38 2.22
CA GLN A 257 -14.06 -6.25 1.71
C GLN A 257 -13.03 -7.13 2.41
N MET A 258 -12.89 -8.29 1.86
CA MET A 258 -11.77 -9.17 2.16
C MET A 258 -10.82 -9.17 0.97
N TYR A 259 -9.94 -8.17 0.89
CA TYR A 259 -8.88 -8.25 -0.10
C TYR A 259 -7.94 -9.40 0.26
N PHE A 260 -7.78 -10.36 -0.66
CA PHE A 260 -6.86 -11.48 -0.50
C PHE A 260 -7.08 -12.29 0.79
N GLY A 261 -8.33 -12.46 1.22
CA GLY A 261 -8.68 -13.24 2.40
C GLY A 261 -8.13 -12.69 3.74
N VAL A 262 -7.87 -11.39 3.82
CA VAL A 262 -7.46 -10.75 5.08
C VAL A 262 -8.69 -10.37 5.90
N THR A 263 -8.87 -10.99 7.06
CA THR A 263 -10.01 -10.79 7.96
C THR A 263 -9.55 -10.49 9.37
N SER A 264 -10.39 -9.81 10.15
CA SER A 264 -10.17 -9.62 11.58
C SER A 264 -11.44 -9.94 12.36
N SER A 265 -11.30 -10.76 13.43
CA SER A 265 -12.42 -11.11 14.32
C SER A 265 -12.87 -9.95 15.18
N ASP A 266 -11.99 -8.96 15.41
CA ASP A 266 -12.20 -7.74 16.20
C ASP A 266 -12.10 -6.48 15.34
N ALA A 267 -12.60 -6.51 14.11
CA ALA A 267 -12.38 -5.48 13.10
C ALA A 267 -12.72 -4.06 13.61
N GLU A 268 -13.85 -3.85 14.27
CA GLU A 268 -14.24 -2.53 14.79
C GLU A 268 -13.23 -2.00 15.80
N ASP A 269 -12.87 -2.82 16.79
CA ASP A 269 -11.90 -2.47 17.82
C ASP A 269 -10.49 -2.23 17.26
N LEU A 270 -10.10 -3.02 16.26
CA LEU A 270 -8.81 -2.87 15.57
C LEU A 270 -8.72 -1.52 14.86
N TRP A 271 -9.71 -1.21 14.05
CA TRP A 271 -9.69 0.02 13.25
C TRP A 271 -9.84 1.27 14.09
N ASP A 272 -10.71 1.23 15.13
CA ASP A 272 -10.84 2.33 16.10
C ASP A 272 -9.50 2.59 16.80
N TYR A 273 -8.84 1.53 17.29
CA TYR A 273 -7.53 1.65 17.92
C TYR A 273 -6.49 2.25 16.95
N ALA A 274 -6.41 1.71 15.74
CA ALA A 274 -5.44 2.17 14.75
C ALA A 274 -5.63 3.66 14.43
N ILE A 275 -6.88 4.10 14.16
CA ILE A 275 -7.19 5.49 13.82
C ILE A 275 -6.94 6.43 15.00
N GLN A 276 -7.35 6.04 16.23
CA GLN A 276 -7.07 6.84 17.44
C GLN A 276 -5.58 7.01 17.66
N LYS A 277 -4.79 5.94 17.48
CA LYS A 277 -3.34 6.00 17.60
C LYS A 277 -2.70 6.85 16.50
N LEU A 278 -3.19 6.76 15.25
CA LEU A 278 -2.72 7.61 14.14
C LEU A 278 -2.94 9.11 14.42
N ASN A 279 -4.00 9.49 15.14
CA ASN A 279 -4.23 10.88 15.54
C ASN A 279 -3.15 11.45 16.47
N THR A 280 -2.31 10.62 17.08
CA THR A 280 -1.19 11.07 17.92
C THR A 280 0.07 11.41 17.14
N TYR A 281 0.13 11.09 15.85
CA TYR A 281 1.27 11.38 14.98
C TYR A 281 1.01 12.63 14.13
N PRO A 282 2.07 13.41 13.80
CA PRO A 282 1.98 14.55 12.90
C PRO A 282 1.94 14.08 11.44
N LEU A 283 0.85 13.43 11.05
CA LEU A 283 0.65 12.97 9.67
C LEU A 283 0.16 14.09 8.76
N ALA A 284 0.57 14.04 7.48
CA ALA A 284 0.08 14.94 6.45
C ALA A 284 -1.41 14.70 6.18
N TYR A 285 -1.81 13.43 6.06
CA TYR A 285 -3.22 13.03 5.89
C TYR A 285 -3.41 11.54 6.22
N LEU A 286 -4.66 11.15 6.40
CA LEU A 286 -5.11 9.76 6.43
C LEU A 286 -6.07 9.53 5.26
N LEU A 287 -5.77 8.53 4.42
CA LEU A 287 -6.63 8.08 3.32
C LEU A 287 -7.37 6.81 3.74
N LEU A 288 -8.69 6.83 3.70
CA LEU A 288 -9.52 5.67 3.99
C LEU A 288 -10.23 5.20 2.72
N THR A 289 -10.26 3.89 2.51
CA THR A 289 -11.10 3.28 1.50
C THR A 289 -12.44 2.95 2.13
N GLU A 290 -13.52 3.52 1.58
CA GLU A 290 -14.86 3.13 1.99
C GLU A 290 -15.18 1.72 1.51
N PRO A 291 -15.87 0.88 2.33
CA PRO A 291 -16.31 -0.43 1.90
C PRO A 291 -17.31 -0.28 0.75
N ARG A 292 -16.90 -0.66 -0.43
CA ARG A 292 -17.79 -0.92 -1.57
C ARG A 292 -17.62 -2.39 -1.89
N VAL A 293 -18.69 -3.11 -2.00
CA VAL A 293 -18.68 -4.56 -2.20
C VAL A 293 -17.79 -4.96 -3.37
N GLY A 294 -16.81 -5.82 -3.10
CA GLY A 294 -15.94 -6.48 -4.08
C GLY A 294 -15.10 -5.55 -4.95
N ALA A 295 -13.95 -6.00 -5.40
CA ALA A 295 -13.07 -5.21 -6.28
C ALA A 295 -13.75 -4.75 -7.59
N LEU A 296 -14.88 -5.36 -7.97
CA LEU A 296 -15.60 -5.14 -9.22
C LEU A 296 -17.11 -4.95 -9.08
N SER A 297 -17.70 -5.06 -7.89
CA SER A 297 -19.12 -4.81 -7.66
C SER A 297 -19.33 -3.50 -6.91
N VAL A 298 -20.20 -2.66 -7.44
CA VAL A 298 -20.55 -1.35 -6.84
C VAL A 298 -21.84 -1.52 -6.07
N LEU A 299 -21.82 -1.25 -4.74
CA LEU A 299 -23.05 -1.05 -4.00
C LEU A 299 -23.78 0.19 -4.52
N PRO A 300 -25.13 0.22 -4.50
CA PRO A 300 -25.87 1.45 -4.70
C PRO A 300 -25.36 2.54 -3.76
N LEU A 301 -25.19 3.77 -4.25
CA LEU A 301 -24.64 4.91 -3.49
C LEU A 301 -25.50 5.28 -2.27
N ASP A 302 -26.74 4.78 -2.21
CA ASP A 302 -27.71 4.98 -1.14
C ASP A 302 -27.75 3.83 -0.11
N ASP A 303 -26.88 2.80 -0.25
CA ASP A 303 -26.79 1.74 0.75
C ASP A 303 -26.28 2.31 2.09
N PRO A 304 -27.09 2.26 3.16
CA PRO A 304 -26.71 2.87 4.44
C PRO A 304 -25.49 2.23 5.10
N SER A 305 -25.06 1.05 4.66
CA SER A 305 -23.88 0.37 5.17
C SER A 305 -22.55 0.96 4.65
N ILE A 306 -22.58 1.72 3.54
CA ILE A 306 -21.37 2.31 2.93
C ILE A 306 -20.67 3.29 3.89
N HIS A 307 -21.42 4.00 4.72
CA HIS A 307 -20.89 5.11 5.54
C HIS A 307 -20.67 4.76 7.02
N GLN A 308 -20.96 3.52 7.44
CA GLN A 308 -20.97 3.19 8.86
C GLN A 308 -19.58 3.15 9.52
N PRO A 309 -18.51 2.64 8.88
CA PRO A 309 -17.19 2.59 9.49
C PRO A 309 -16.53 3.97 9.67
N LEU A 310 -16.85 4.92 8.79
CA LEU A 310 -16.23 6.25 8.80
C LEU A 310 -16.90 7.22 9.78
N ARG A 311 -18.12 6.93 10.24
CA ARG A 311 -18.84 7.80 11.20
C ARG A 311 -18.15 7.87 12.56
N ASN A 312 -17.41 6.83 12.94
CA ASN A 312 -16.68 6.76 14.20
C ASN A 312 -15.21 7.20 14.09
N ALA A 313 -14.68 7.21 12.87
CA ALA A 313 -13.31 7.63 12.60
C ALA A 313 -13.20 9.17 12.64
N ARG A 314 -12.91 9.74 13.79
CA ARG A 314 -12.58 11.16 13.94
C ARG A 314 -11.09 11.33 13.73
N PHE A 315 -10.66 11.47 12.49
CA PHE A 315 -9.32 11.96 12.19
C PHE A 315 -9.31 13.49 12.29
N ARG A 316 -8.25 14.07 12.84
CA ARG A 316 -8.09 15.52 12.94
C ARG A 316 -8.15 16.14 11.55
N THR A 317 -9.05 17.10 11.38
CA THR A 317 -9.06 18.01 10.22
C THR A 317 -8.21 19.23 10.52
#